data_554b64b0086ebb96b3e2698e1f742d05
#
_entry.id   554b64b0086ebb96b3e2698e1f742d05
#
_cell.length_a   1.000
_cell.length_b   1.000
_cell.length_c   1.000
_cell.angle_alpha   90.00
_cell.angle_beta   90.00
_cell.angle_gamma   90.00
#
_symmetry.space_group_name_H-M   'P 1'
#
loop_
_entity.id
_entity.type
_entity.pdbx_description
1 polymer ?
#
loop_
_entity_poly.entity_id
_entity_poly.type
_entity_poly.pdbx_seq_one_letter_code
_entity_poly.pdbx_strand_id
1 'polypeptide(L)'
;MNRRIALRHLALISGGLIMIPSCDFSKEDILAAYQNLNITQSQKNLLAAVSDTIIPAGEIKGALDLEVADFILVMVNDCFTKENQGKFSTGLAAFPEYVKSTAGKNFDALSTKEKEGIILSGAKLEGDDTEEGKKNGAISYFLNSAKRFTIQGYMASEYIQTEVIPYSLIPGEYNGAVLITDLQKPRING
;
A
#
# COMPACT_ATOMS: atom_id res chain seq x y z
N MET A 1 32.73 26.23 -39.52
CA MET A 1 32.64 24.93 -38.83
C MET A 1 32.73 23.82 -39.86
N ASN A 2 33.77 22.98 -39.79
CA ASN A 2 33.99 21.93 -40.77
C ASN A 2 32.98 20.78 -40.55
N ARG A 3 32.23 20.42 -41.60
CA ARG A 3 31.23 19.32 -41.61
C ARG A 3 31.79 17.99 -41.07
N ARG A 4 33.10 17.75 -41.27
CA ARG A 4 33.80 16.55 -40.78
C ARG A 4 33.97 16.53 -39.25
N ILE A 5 34.00 17.69 -38.59
CA ILE A 5 34.12 17.81 -37.13
C ILE A 5 32.74 17.55 -36.50
N ALA A 6 31.65 18.04 -37.10
CA ALA A 6 30.29 17.78 -36.66
C ALA A 6 29.94 16.28 -36.73
N LEU A 7 30.34 15.59 -37.81
CA LEU A 7 30.15 14.14 -37.92
C LEU A 7 30.95 13.32 -36.90
N ARG A 8 32.18 13.75 -36.53
CA ARG A 8 32.95 13.11 -35.47
C ARG A 8 32.31 13.27 -34.09
N HIS A 9 31.76 14.42 -33.80
CA HIS A 9 31.05 14.65 -32.54
C HIS A 9 29.71 13.88 -32.48
N LEU A 10 29.01 13.74 -33.61
CA LEU A 10 27.80 12.92 -33.68
C LEU A 10 28.11 11.42 -33.45
N ALA A 11 29.21 10.91 -34.03
CA ALA A 11 29.65 9.53 -33.85
C ALA A 11 30.11 9.25 -32.40
N LEU A 12 30.67 10.22 -31.71
CA LEU A 12 31.04 10.10 -30.31
C LEU A 12 29.83 10.11 -29.39
N ILE A 13 28.80 10.87 -29.70
CA ILE A 13 27.53 10.90 -28.93
C ILE A 13 26.74 9.61 -29.14
N SER A 14 26.66 9.08 -30.35
CA SER A 14 25.97 7.82 -30.64
C SER A 14 26.72 6.59 -30.12
N GLY A 15 28.07 6.60 -30.13
CA GLY A 15 28.90 5.54 -29.55
C GLY A 15 28.94 5.56 -28.02
N GLY A 16 28.80 6.74 -27.39
CA GLY A 16 28.77 6.89 -25.94
C GLY A 16 27.49 6.34 -25.28
N LEU A 17 26.38 6.27 -26.02
CA LEU A 17 25.12 5.69 -25.51
C LEU A 17 25.16 4.14 -25.39
N ILE A 18 26.10 3.48 -26.03
CA ILE A 18 26.26 2.01 -25.96
C ILE A 18 27.14 1.58 -24.78
N MET A 19 27.85 2.53 -24.16
CA MET A 19 28.74 2.29 -23.00
C MET A 19 28.13 2.78 -21.68
N ILE A 20 26.81 2.90 -21.60
CA ILE A 20 26.18 3.02 -20.28
C ILE A 20 26.37 1.64 -19.64
N PRO A 21 27.21 1.48 -18.59
CA PRO A 21 27.23 0.24 -17.85
C PRO A 21 25.78 -0.02 -17.45
N SER A 22 25.28 -1.19 -17.77
CA SER A 22 24.00 -1.70 -17.30
C SER A 22 23.95 -1.37 -15.80
N CYS A 23 23.25 -0.30 -15.45
CA CYS A 23 23.00 0.01 -14.07
C CYS A 23 22.41 -1.25 -13.46
N ASP A 24 23.06 -1.71 -12.42
CA ASP A 24 22.64 -2.86 -11.65
C ASP A 24 21.17 -2.67 -11.28
N PHE A 25 20.28 -3.31 -12.05
CA PHE A 25 18.83 -3.29 -11.83
C PHE A 25 18.42 -3.99 -10.51
N SER A 26 19.41 -4.37 -9.69
CA SER A 26 19.21 -5.04 -8.41
C SER A 26 18.84 -4.09 -7.27
N LYS A 27 18.99 -2.76 -7.43
CA LYS A 27 18.56 -1.76 -6.45
C LYS A 27 17.27 -1.10 -6.93
N GLU A 28 16.19 -1.54 -6.36
CA GLU A 28 14.90 -0.89 -6.52
C GLU A 28 14.96 0.56 -6.04
N ASP A 29 14.52 1.51 -6.86
CA ASP A 29 14.53 2.93 -6.50
C ASP A 29 13.56 3.21 -5.35
N ILE A 30 14.02 3.99 -4.38
CA ILE A 30 13.18 4.47 -3.28
C ILE A 30 12.21 5.51 -3.83
N LEU A 31 10.93 5.38 -3.48
CA LEU A 31 9.89 6.30 -3.90
C LEU A 31 10.08 7.67 -3.23
N ALA A 32 10.39 8.68 -4.04
CA ALA A 32 10.65 10.05 -3.56
C ALA A 32 9.46 10.68 -2.82
N ALA A 33 8.24 10.21 -3.07
CA ALA A 33 7.03 10.68 -2.41
C ALA A 33 6.98 10.33 -0.90
N TYR A 34 7.70 9.28 -0.46
CA TYR A 34 7.66 8.78 0.92
C TYR A 34 9.05 8.80 1.56
N GLN A 35 9.70 9.96 1.56
CA GLN A 35 11.10 10.16 1.96
C GLN A 35 11.42 9.69 3.38
N ASN A 36 10.46 9.76 4.29
CA ASN A 36 10.65 9.33 5.68
C ASN A 36 10.66 7.79 5.85
N LEU A 37 10.13 7.05 4.88
CA LEU A 37 9.93 5.59 4.97
C LEU A 37 10.94 4.78 4.17
N ASN A 38 11.61 5.40 3.18
CA ASN A 38 12.50 4.70 2.22
C ASN A 38 11.83 3.49 1.57
N ILE A 39 10.58 3.64 1.12
CA ILE A 39 9.77 2.58 0.52
C ILE A 39 10.14 2.39 -0.95
N THR A 40 10.29 1.15 -1.38
CA THR A 40 10.48 0.75 -2.77
C THR A 40 9.15 0.48 -3.47
N GLN A 41 9.17 0.40 -4.81
CA GLN A 41 7.96 0.08 -5.58
C GLN A 41 7.44 -1.34 -5.25
N SER A 42 8.30 -2.33 -5.04
CA SER A 42 7.87 -3.68 -4.66
C SER A 42 7.21 -3.72 -3.29
N GLN A 43 7.70 -2.94 -2.33
CA GLN A 43 7.07 -2.81 -1.02
C GLN A 43 5.70 -2.13 -1.10
N LYS A 44 5.56 -1.09 -1.95
CA LYS A 44 4.25 -0.49 -2.23
C LYS A 44 3.29 -1.50 -2.85
N ASN A 45 3.74 -2.28 -3.84
CA ASN A 45 2.93 -3.31 -4.48
C ASN A 45 2.50 -4.40 -3.48
N LEU A 46 3.40 -4.81 -2.58
CA LEU A 46 3.08 -5.75 -1.51
C LEU A 46 2.02 -5.19 -0.55
N LEU A 47 2.15 -3.92 -0.15
CA LEU A 47 1.14 -3.24 0.68
C LEU A 47 -0.21 -3.16 -0.04
N ALA A 48 -0.23 -2.88 -1.35
CA ALA A 48 -1.43 -2.88 -2.16
C ALA A 48 -2.09 -4.28 -2.19
N ALA A 49 -1.31 -5.35 -2.36
CA ALA A 49 -1.81 -6.72 -2.33
C ALA A 49 -2.36 -7.13 -0.95
N VAL A 50 -1.75 -6.65 0.14
CA VAL A 50 -2.27 -6.82 1.51
C VAL A 50 -3.60 -6.08 1.67
N SER A 51 -3.69 -4.83 1.20
CA SER A 51 -4.91 -4.03 1.26
C SER A 51 -6.05 -4.65 0.44
N ASP A 52 -5.74 -5.17 -0.74
CA ASP A 52 -6.69 -5.88 -1.61
C ASP A 52 -7.20 -7.17 -0.96
N THR A 53 -6.34 -7.89 -0.21
CA THR A 53 -6.77 -9.06 0.55
C THR A 53 -7.73 -8.68 1.70
N ILE A 54 -7.57 -7.49 2.29
CA ILE A 54 -8.44 -7.00 3.38
C ILE A 54 -9.79 -6.54 2.86
N ILE A 55 -9.81 -5.80 1.74
CA ILE A 55 -11.04 -5.31 1.08
C ILE A 55 -10.91 -5.60 -0.42
N PRO A 56 -11.23 -6.82 -0.85
CA PRO A 56 -11.17 -7.19 -2.26
C PRO A 56 -12.29 -6.52 -3.07
N ALA A 57 -12.07 -6.37 -4.37
CA ALA A 57 -13.11 -5.95 -5.30
C ALA A 57 -14.22 -7.02 -5.41
N GLY A 58 -15.46 -6.56 -5.54
CA GLY A 58 -16.64 -7.40 -5.72
C GLY A 58 -17.65 -6.70 -6.64
N GLU A 59 -18.89 -6.52 -6.18
CA GLU A 59 -19.90 -5.70 -6.87
C GLU A 59 -19.53 -4.20 -6.86
N ILE A 60 -18.69 -3.81 -5.90
CA ILE A 60 -18.13 -2.46 -5.77
C ILE A 60 -16.61 -2.54 -5.81
N LYS A 61 -15.95 -1.40 -6.05
CA LYS A 61 -14.49 -1.30 -6.11
C LYS A 61 -13.85 -1.77 -4.79
N GLY A 62 -12.70 -2.45 -4.90
CA GLY A 62 -11.88 -2.86 -3.75
C GLY A 62 -10.82 -1.82 -3.37
N ALA A 63 -10.01 -2.16 -2.36
CA ALA A 63 -8.95 -1.28 -1.88
C ALA A 63 -7.85 -1.02 -2.94
N LEU A 64 -7.58 -2.00 -3.80
CA LEU A 64 -6.62 -1.85 -4.90
C LEU A 64 -7.12 -0.84 -5.93
N ASP A 65 -8.39 -0.91 -6.32
CA ASP A 65 -8.99 -0.01 -7.33
C ASP A 65 -9.03 1.44 -6.86
N LEU A 66 -9.02 1.67 -5.55
CA LEU A 66 -9.06 2.98 -4.92
C LEU A 66 -7.67 3.44 -4.44
N GLU A 67 -6.59 2.76 -4.87
CA GLU A 67 -5.21 3.11 -4.54
C GLU A 67 -4.97 3.34 -3.03
N VAL A 68 -5.65 2.58 -2.18
CA VAL A 68 -5.61 2.76 -0.71
C VAL A 68 -4.20 2.63 -0.14
N ALA A 69 -3.30 1.90 -0.82
CA ALA A 69 -1.90 1.79 -0.41
C ALA A 69 -1.20 3.16 -0.38
N ASP A 70 -1.52 4.09 -1.29
CA ASP A 70 -0.98 5.45 -1.28
C ASP A 70 -1.46 6.22 -0.05
N PHE A 71 -2.74 6.13 0.28
CA PHE A 71 -3.27 6.72 1.50
C PHE A 71 -2.54 6.19 2.74
N ILE A 72 -2.31 4.87 2.83
CA ILE A 72 -1.59 4.26 3.97
C ILE A 72 -0.18 4.84 4.07
N LEU A 73 0.55 4.89 2.95
CA LEU A 73 1.92 5.39 2.94
C LEU A 73 1.99 6.88 3.33
N VAL A 74 1.07 7.71 2.87
CA VAL A 74 0.97 9.13 3.27
C VAL A 74 0.71 9.23 4.78
N MET A 75 -0.27 8.48 5.31
CA MET A 75 -0.60 8.51 6.74
C MET A 75 0.58 8.09 7.62
N VAL A 76 1.32 7.06 7.20
CA VAL A 76 2.51 6.61 7.95
C VAL A 76 3.66 7.61 7.81
N ASN A 77 3.90 8.14 6.59
CA ASN A 77 4.99 9.08 6.33
C ASN A 77 4.82 10.41 7.07
N ASP A 78 3.61 10.93 7.14
CA ASP A 78 3.36 12.29 7.62
C ASP A 78 2.84 12.35 9.06
N CYS A 79 2.09 11.31 9.49
CA CYS A 79 1.40 11.34 10.79
C CYS A 79 2.05 10.46 11.86
N PHE A 80 2.97 9.56 11.51
CA PHE A 80 3.62 8.69 12.48
C PHE A 80 4.90 9.33 13.06
N THR A 81 5.20 9.00 14.33
CA THR A 81 6.51 9.28 14.91
C THR A 81 7.60 8.50 14.18
N LYS A 82 8.86 8.96 14.23
CA LYS A 82 9.99 8.26 13.61
C LYS A 82 10.14 6.82 14.10
N GLU A 83 9.86 6.55 15.37
CA GLU A 83 9.86 5.20 15.92
C GLU A 83 8.80 4.31 15.24
N ASN A 84 7.58 4.81 15.11
CA ASN A 84 6.47 4.09 14.50
C ASN A 84 6.65 3.92 12.98
N GLN A 85 7.23 4.92 12.31
CA GLN A 85 7.66 4.81 10.91
C GLN A 85 8.67 3.66 10.74
N GLY A 86 9.68 3.59 11.62
CA GLY A 86 10.67 2.53 11.63
C GLY A 86 10.06 1.15 11.85
N LYS A 87 9.16 1.00 12.84
CA LYS A 87 8.44 -0.26 13.08
C LYS A 87 7.64 -0.71 11.86
N PHE A 88 6.91 0.22 11.24
CA PHE A 88 6.12 -0.08 10.05
C PHE A 88 7.01 -0.52 8.87
N SER A 89 8.06 0.24 8.55
CA SER A 89 8.97 -0.07 7.45
C SER A 89 9.72 -1.38 7.68
N THR A 90 10.17 -1.66 8.92
CA THR A 90 10.81 -2.93 9.29
C THR A 90 9.85 -4.11 9.12
N GLY A 91 8.60 -3.95 9.55
CA GLY A 91 7.58 -4.99 9.42
C GLY A 91 7.23 -5.28 7.96
N LEU A 92 7.06 -4.23 7.15
CA LEU A 92 6.81 -4.36 5.71
C LEU A 92 7.98 -5.06 5.00
N ALA A 93 9.22 -4.73 5.36
CA ALA A 93 10.41 -5.36 4.77
C ALA A 93 10.59 -6.82 5.22
N ALA A 94 10.21 -7.17 6.44
CA ALA A 94 10.34 -8.53 6.99
C ALA A 94 9.17 -9.46 6.57
N PHE A 95 8.04 -8.91 6.18
CA PHE A 95 6.82 -9.68 5.88
C PHE A 95 7.00 -10.71 4.76
N PRO A 96 7.72 -10.46 3.64
CA PRO A 96 7.96 -11.47 2.60
C PRO A 96 8.69 -12.72 3.11
N GLU A 97 9.68 -12.56 4.00
CA GLU A 97 10.41 -13.67 4.62
C GLU A 97 9.48 -14.49 5.52
N TYR A 98 8.66 -13.84 6.32
CA TYR A 98 7.63 -14.48 7.15
C TYR A 98 6.64 -15.28 6.30
N VAL A 99 6.13 -14.72 5.21
CA VAL A 99 5.23 -15.44 4.28
C VAL A 99 5.90 -16.67 3.73
N LYS A 100 7.15 -16.54 3.26
CA LYS A 100 7.89 -17.65 2.66
C LYS A 100 8.22 -18.76 3.67
N SER A 101 8.57 -18.40 4.90
CA SER A 101 8.82 -19.38 5.96
C SER A 101 7.57 -20.13 6.40
N THR A 102 6.42 -19.46 6.42
CA THR A 102 5.15 -20.01 6.88
C THR A 102 4.42 -20.80 5.79
N ALA A 103 4.36 -20.30 4.56
CA ALA A 103 3.58 -20.86 3.45
C ALA A 103 4.43 -21.52 2.35
N GLY A 104 5.76 -21.40 2.39
CA GLY A 104 6.68 -21.95 1.38
C GLY A 104 6.62 -21.25 0.01
N LYS A 105 5.84 -20.19 -0.13
CA LYS A 105 5.59 -19.45 -1.38
C LYS A 105 5.65 -17.94 -1.15
N ASN A 106 5.79 -17.16 -2.22
CA ASN A 106 5.64 -15.72 -2.14
C ASN A 106 4.16 -15.34 -1.97
N PHE A 107 3.89 -14.17 -1.38
CA PHE A 107 2.53 -13.70 -1.08
C PHE A 107 1.61 -13.68 -2.31
N ASP A 108 2.10 -13.23 -3.45
CA ASP A 108 1.31 -13.16 -4.69
C ASP A 108 0.89 -14.54 -5.24
N ALA A 109 1.67 -15.59 -4.93
CA ALA A 109 1.39 -16.95 -5.35
C ALA A 109 0.43 -17.71 -4.43
N LEU A 110 -0.04 -17.08 -3.36
CA LEU A 110 -1.00 -17.65 -2.42
C LEU A 110 -2.44 -17.47 -2.93
N SER A 111 -3.31 -18.43 -2.63
CA SER A 111 -4.74 -18.26 -2.79
C SER A 111 -5.30 -17.21 -1.82
N THR A 112 -6.47 -16.66 -2.09
CA THR A 112 -7.13 -15.66 -1.22
C THR A 112 -7.21 -16.13 0.23
N LYS A 113 -7.64 -17.37 0.45
CA LYS A 113 -7.77 -17.95 1.79
C LYS A 113 -6.42 -18.11 2.51
N GLU A 114 -5.35 -18.46 1.77
CA GLU A 114 -4.00 -18.53 2.33
C GLU A 114 -3.49 -17.14 2.70
N LYS A 115 -3.72 -16.11 1.84
CA LYS A 115 -3.38 -14.71 2.11
C LYS A 115 -4.06 -14.21 3.38
N GLU A 116 -5.37 -14.42 3.51
CA GLU A 116 -6.13 -14.09 4.71
C GLU A 116 -5.54 -14.76 5.97
N GLY A 117 -5.26 -16.05 5.90
CA GLY A 117 -4.66 -16.80 7.00
C GLY A 117 -3.30 -16.26 7.42
N ILE A 118 -2.44 -15.90 6.47
CA ILE A 118 -1.11 -15.31 6.71
C ILE A 118 -1.24 -13.93 7.36
N ILE A 119 -2.14 -13.08 6.87
CA ILE A 119 -2.38 -11.75 7.46
C ILE A 119 -2.88 -11.89 8.90
N LEU A 120 -3.85 -12.78 9.13
CA LEU A 120 -4.41 -13.01 10.47
C LEU A 120 -3.41 -13.57 11.46
N SER A 121 -2.56 -14.53 11.04
CA SER A 121 -1.51 -15.08 11.89
C SER A 121 -0.39 -14.07 12.14
N GLY A 122 0.08 -13.37 11.12
CA GLY A 122 1.10 -12.35 11.25
C GLY A 122 0.68 -11.17 12.13
N ALA A 123 -0.60 -10.76 12.08
CA ALA A 123 -1.13 -9.69 12.92
C ALA A 123 -1.21 -10.05 14.42
N LYS A 124 -1.10 -11.33 14.75
CA LYS A 124 -1.12 -11.85 16.13
C LYS A 124 0.26 -12.21 16.67
N LEU A 125 1.32 -12.01 15.87
CA LEU A 125 2.68 -12.28 16.34
C LEU A 125 3.01 -11.42 17.55
N GLU A 126 3.60 -12.03 18.56
CA GLU A 126 4.09 -11.35 19.73
C GLU A 126 5.57 -11.01 19.56
N GLY A 127 5.95 -9.80 19.99
CA GLY A 127 7.33 -9.35 19.99
C GLY A 127 7.98 -9.59 21.35
N ASP A 128 9.29 -9.90 21.34
CA ASP A 128 10.13 -9.94 22.52
C ASP A 128 11.46 -9.22 22.27
N ASP A 129 12.40 -9.28 23.21
CA ASP A 129 13.69 -8.59 23.13
C ASP A 129 14.70 -9.30 22.20
N THR A 130 14.38 -10.50 21.69
CA THR A 130 15.23 -11.19 20.71
C THR A 130 15.14 -10.51 19.32
N GLU A 131 16.11 -10.75 18.47
CA GLU A 131 16.08 -10.20 17.10
C GLU A 131 14.88 -10.74 16.28
N GLU A 132 14.50 -12.00 16.51
CA GLU A 132 13.32 -12.61 15.90
C GLU A 132 12.04 -12.02 16.49
N GLY A 133 11.94 -11.86 17.80
CA GLY A 133 10.78 -11.24 18.44
C GLY A 133 10.59 -9.79 18.05
N LYS A 134 11.66 -9.01 17.86
CA LYS A 134 11.57 -7.64 17.32
C LYS A 134 11.01 -7.63 15.91
N LYS A 135 11.44 -8.57 15.03
CA LYS A 135 10.88 -8.71 13.69
C LYS A 135 9.40 -9.10 13.75
N ASN A 136 9.03 -10.06 14.58
CA ASN A 136 7.65 -10.50 14.78
C ASN A 136 6.75 -9.35 15.25
N GLY A 137 7.19 -8.58 16.23
CA GLY A 137 6.50 -7.38 16.71
C GLY A 137 6.35 -6.31 15.62
N ALA A 138 7.37 -6.13 14.78
CA ALA A 138 7.30 -5.20 13.66
C ALA A 138 6.32 -5.67 12.57
N ILE A 139 6.29 -6.97 12.23
CA ILE A 139 5.33 -7.55 11.28
C ILE A 139 3.90 -7.37 11.80
N SER A 140 3.66 -7.69 13.07
CA SER A 140 2.36 -7.48 13.72
C SER A 140 1.93 -6.02 13.67
N TYR A 141 2.85 -5.10 14.00
CA TYR A 141 2.60 -3.67 13.93
C TYR A 141 2.25 -3.19 12.51
N PHE A 142 3.01 -3.66 11.51
CA PHE A 142 2.76 -3.37 10.09
C PHE A 142 1.36 -3.83 9.68
N LEU A 143 1.01 -5.10 9.92
CA LEU A 143 -0.26 -5.66 9.48
C LEU A 143 -1.47 -5.02 10.17
N ASN A 144 -1.37 -4.74 11.47
CA ASN A 144 -2.43 -4.05 12.21
C ASN A 144 -2.60 -2.59 11.74
N SER A 145 -1.49 -1.90 11.44
CA SER A 145 -1.53 -0.55 10.87
C SER A 145 -2.11 -0.56 9.45
N ALA A 146 -1.68 -1.49 8.60
CA ALA A 146 -2.21 -1.68 7.26
C ALA A 146 -3.72 -1.94 7.30
N LYS A 147 -4.18 -2.87 8.14
CA LYS A 147 -5.62 -3.15 8.31
C LYS A 147 -6.40 -1.91 8.70
N ARG A 148 -5.95 -1.19 9.72
CA ARG A 148 -6.62 0.03 10.20
C ARG A 148 -6.74 1.08 9.11
N PHE A 149 -5.65 1.37 8.43
CA PHE A 149 -5.62 2.40 7.41
C PHE A 149 -6.25 1.96 6.08
N THR A 150 -6.26 0.66 5.77
CA THR A 150 -7.05 0.14 4.64
C THR A 150 -8.53 0.45 4.84
N ILE A 151 -9.09 0.14 6.00
CA ILE A 151 -10.49 0.42 6.30
C ILE A 151 -10.74 1.94 6.29
N GLN A 152 -9.88 2.73 6.93
CA GLN A 152 -10.04 4.18 7.01
C GLN A 152 -9.95 4.84 5.63
N GLY A 153 -8.93 4.52 4.83
CA GLY A 153 -8.75 5.10 3.49
C GLY A 153 -9.85 4.67 2.53
N TYR A 154 -10.27 3.40 2.60
CA TYR A 154 -11.39 2.90 1.82
C TYR A 154 -12.68 3.67 2.13
N MET A 155 -13.05 3.76 3.41
CA MET A 155 -14.26 4.45 3.83
C MET A 155 -14.23 5.96 3.60
N ALA A 156 -13.05 6.59 3.60
CA ALA A 156 -12.88 8.01 3.32
C ALA A 156 -12.72 8.33 1.83
N SER A 157 -12.67 7.33 0.95
CA SER A 157 -12.49 7.55 -0.48
C SER A 157 -13.69 8.27 -1.09
N GLU A 158 -13.43 9.09 -2.11
CA GLU A 158 -14.48 9.80 -2.85
C GLU A 158 -15.55 8.82 -3.36
N TYR A 159 -15.13 7.71 -3.96
CA TYR A 159 -16.04 6.71 -4.50
C TYR A 159 -17.03 6.18 -3.45
N ILE A 160 -16.56 5.81 -2.26
CA ILE A 160 -17.43 5.30 -1.20
C ILE A 160 -18.38 6.40 -0.71
N GLN A 161 -17.87 7.62 -0.53
CA GLN A 161 -18.64 8.73 0.02
C GLN A 161 -19.69 9.30 -0.96
N THR A 162 -19.44 9.18 -2.28
CA THR A 162 -20.36 9.77 -3.28
C THR A 162 -21.25 8.72 -3.95
N GLU A 163 -20.72 7.51 -4.20
CA GLU A 163 -21.42 6.51 -5.02
C GLU A 163 -22.05 5.40 -4.19
N VAL A 164 -21.38 4.96 -3.10
CA VAL A 164 -21.84 3.81 -2.33
C VAL A 164 -22.65 4.25 -1.11
N ILE A 165 -22.09 5.14 -0.30
CA ILE A 165 -22.71 5.69 0.90
C ILE A 165 -22.68 7.22 0.77
N PRO A 166 -23.63 7.83 0.06
CA PRO A 166 -23.60 9.25 -0.20
C PRO A 166 -23.60 10.06 1.11
N TYR A 167 -22.52 10.80 1.32
CA TYR A 167 -22.36 11.70 2.45
C TYR A 167 -22.99 13.06 2.14
N SER A 168 -23.83 13.56 3.04
CA SER A 168 -24.35 14.93 2.97
C SER A 168 -23.67 15.80 4.04
N LEU A 169 -22.91 16.81 3.62
CA LEU A 169 -22.26 17.75 4.53
C LEU A 169 -23.29 18.56 5.32
N ILE A 170 -24.42 18.89 4.68
CA ILE A 170 -25.54 19.59 5.27
C ILE A 170 -26.73 18.63 5.20
N PRO A 171 -27.12 17.98 6.30
CA PRO A 171 -28.31 17.15 6.33
C PRO A 171 -29.55 17.98 5.96
N GLY A 172 -30.44 17.39 5.18
CA GLY A 172 -31.74 18.01 4.90
C GLY A 172 -32.67 18.06 6.15
N GLU A 173 -33.95 18.15 5.93
CA GLU A 173 -34.93 18.09 7.04
C GLU A 173 -34.83 16.75 7.77
N TYR A 174 -34.82 16.81 9.10
CA TYR A 174 -34.87 15.61 9.93
C TYR A 174 -36.22 14.94 9.81
N ASN A 175 -36.25 13.74 9.29
CA ASN A 175 -37.44 12.89 9.26
C ASN A 175 -37.21 11.66 10.15
N GLY A 176 -37.83 11.67 11.34
CA GLY A 176 -37.62 10.63 12.35
C GLY A 176 -38.27 9.27 12.04
N ALA A 177 -39.07 9.18 10.97
CA ALA A 177 -39.74 7.95 10.58
C ALA A 177 -39.80 7.84 9.05
N VAL A 178 -38.83 7.19 8.45
CA VAL A 178 -38.77 6.89 7.02
C VAL A 178 -38.85 5.38 6.83
N LEU A 179 -39.66 4.91 5.90
CA LEU A 179 -39.70 3.51 5.52
C LEU A 179 -38.39 3.15 4.81
N ILE A 180 -37.80 2.00 5.16
CA ILE A 180 -36.56 1.51 4.53
C ILE A 180 -36.69 1.38 3.01
N THR A 181 -37.91 1.06 2.53
CA THR A 181 -38.24 0.98 1.09
C THR A 181 -38.13 2.33 0.36
N ASP A 182 -38.25 3.44 1.07
CA ASP A 182 -38.18 4.78 0.51
C ASP A 182 -36.77 5.34 0.45
N LEU A 183 -35.83 4.64 1.07
CA LEU A 183 -34.38 4.94 1.01
C LEU A 183 -33.79 4.33 -0.26
N GLN A 184 -33.54 5.15 -1.26
CA GLN A 184 -32.88 4.69 -2.49
C GLN A 184 -31.41 4.26 -2.27
N LYS A 185 -30.73 4.88 -1.30
CA LYS A 185 -29.37 4.54 -0.86
C LYS A 185 -29.24 4.78 0.64
N PRO A 186 -28.53 3.91 1.39
CA PRO A 186 -28.23 4.20 2.79
C PRO A 186 -27.41 5.50 2.88
N ARG A 187 -27.79 6.38 3.80
CA ARG A 187 -27.07 7.61 4.09
C ARG A 187 -26.55 7.54 5.52
N ILE A 188 -25.30 7.95 5.72
CA ILE A 188 -24.69 7.96 7.05
C ILE A 188 -25.30 9.07 7.94
N ASN A 189 -25.73 10.15 7.34
CA ASN A 189 -26.26 11.32 8.04
C ASN A 189 -27.72 11.60 7.62
N GLY A 190 -28.62 10.71 7.96
CA GLY A 190 -30.06 10.91 7.91
C GLY A 190 -30.65 11.21 6.53
#